data_01bf0b591019af588dcf3d7065b04e09
#
_entry.id   01bf0b591019af588dcf3d7065b04e09
#
_cell.length_a   1.000
_cell.length_b   1.000
_cell.length_c   1.000
_cell.angle_alpha   90.00
_cell.angle_beta   90.00
_cell.angle_gamma   90.00
#
_symmetry.space_group_name_H-M   'P 1'
#
loop_
_entity.id
_entity.type
_entity.pdbx_description
1 polymer ?
#
loop_
_entity_poly.entity_id
_entity_poly.type
_entity_poly.pdbx_seq_one_letter_code
_entity_poly.pdbx_strand_id
1 'polypeptide(L)'
;MSQNLDLVRSIYAEWERGDFGRADWADPEIEYVVVDGPEPGSWRGLRGMSESMRDALNAWKEYRVEADEFRELDAARVLVVFRAYGRGKISGLELRDAAAVVAGVNVFRVRSGRVTSIDVYYERDRAFEDLGLEK
;
A
#
# COMPACT_ATOMS: atom_id res chain seq x y z
N MET A 1 -11.47 -18.59 -8.73
CA MET A 1 -11.34 -17.20 -8.29
C MET A 1 -10.86 -17.17 -6.87
N SER A 2 -9.86 -16.36 -6.63
CA SER A 2 -9.20 -16.33 -5.34
C SER A 2 -9.95 -15.42 -4.37
N GLN A 3 -10.23 -15.93 -3.17
CA GLN A 3 -10.79 -15.12 -2.10
C GLN A 3 -9.80 -14.04 -1.65
N ASN A 4 -8.51 -14.35 -1.73
CA ASN A 4 -7.46 -13.39 -1.36
C ASN A 4 -7.44 -12.22 -2.33
N LEU A 5 -7.55 -12.50 -3.61
CA LEU A 5 -7.59 -11.46 -4.63
C LEU A 5 -8.82 -10.56 -4.45
N ASP A 6 -9.99 -11.16 -4.18
CA ASP A 6 -11.21 -10.41 -3.96
C ASP A 6 -11.10 -9.53 -2.71
N LEU A 7 -10.48 -10.04 -1.64
CA LEU A 7 -10.25 -9.27 -0.43
C LEU A 7 -9.38 -8.05 -0.70
N VAL A 8 -8.28 -8.22 -1.38
CA VAL A 8 -7.34 -7.13 -1.68
C VAL A 8 -8.00 -6.09 -2.60
N ARG A 9 -8.77 -6.54 -3.57
CA ARG A 9 -9.53 -5.62 -4.42
C ARG A 9 -10.52 -4.78 -3.62
N SER A 10 -11.18 -5.38 -2.64
CA SER A 10 -12.13 -4.65 -1.80
C SER A 10 -11.44 -3.61 -0.93
N ILE A 11 -10.24 -3.90 -0.45
CA ILE A 11 -9.43 -2.95 0.31
C ILE A 11 -9.09 -1.74 -0.55
N TYR A 12 -8.60 -1.97 -1.75
CA TYR A 12 -8.24 -0.88 -2.67
C TYR A 12 -9.47 -0.08 -3.11
N ALA A 13 -10.61 -0.72 -3.27
CA ALA A 13 -11.83 -0.01 -3.60
C ALA A 13 -12.18 1.03 -2.52
N GLU A 14 -11.99 0.69 -1.23
CA GLU A 14 -12.18 1.64 -0.14
C GLU A 14 -11.15 2.76 -0.19
N TRP A 15 -9.88 2.40 -0.38
CA TRP A 15 -8.79 3.39 -0.44
C TRP A 15 -8.95 4.36 -1.61
N GLU A 16 -9.41 3.86 -2.76
CA GLU A 16 -9.66 4.71 -3.93
C GLU A 16 -10.78 5.71 -3.70
N ARG A 17 -11.70 5.41 -2.78
CA ARG A 17 -12.74 6.35 -2.35
C ARG A 17 -12.26 7.30 -1.27
N GLY A 18 -11.01 7.17 -0.83
CA GLY A 18 -10.47 7.97 0.25
C GLY A 18 -10.78 7.43 1.65
N ASP A 19 -11.32 6.24 1.74
CA ASP A 19 -11.65 5.63 3.03
C ASP A 19 -10.51 4.75 3.52
N PHE A 20 -9.69 5.31 4.40
CA PHE A 20 -8.54 4.62 4.99
C PHE A 20 -8.79 4.22 6.45
N GLY A 21 -10.00 4.47 6.95
CA GLY A 21 -10.30 4.28 8.36
C GLY A 21 -10.69 2.87 8.77
N ARG A 22 -10.98 2.01 7.81
CA ARG A 22 -11.44 0.65 8.11
C ARG A 22 -10.26 -0.33 8.05
N ALA A 23 -10.21 -1.22 9.05
CA ALA A 23 -9.14 -2.20 9.15
C ALA A 23 -9.66 -3.57 9.62
N ASP A 24 -10.93 -3.84 9.41
CA ASP A 24 -11.51 -5.13 9.76
C ASP A 24 -10.97 -6.29 8.91
N TRP A 25 -10.36 -5.96 7.77
CA TRP A 25 -9.68 -6.92 6.91
C TRP A 25 -8.30 -7.32 7.43
N ALA A 26 -7.77 -6.62 8.42
CA ALA A 26 -6.41 -6.81 8.91
C ALA A 26 -6.37 -7.69 10.14
N ASP A 27 -5.34 -8.54 10.22
CA ASP A 27 -5.04 -9.29 11.45
C ASP A 27 -4.66 -8.30 12.54
N PRO A 28 -5.09 -8.51 13.81
CA PRO A 28 -4.72 -7.60 14.91
C PRO A 28 -3.22 -7.44 15.08
N GLU A 29 -2.41 -8.42 14.68
CA GLU A 29 -0.96 -8.36 14.77
C GLU A 29 -0.30 -8.14 13.41
N ILE A 30 -0.99 -7.52 12.48
CA ILE A 30 -0.49 -7.25 11.14
C ILE A 30 0.88 -6.58 11.18
N GLU A 31 1.76 -6.98 10.26
CA GLU A 31 3.05 -6.33 10.07
C GLU A 31 2.96 -5.42 8.85
N TYR A 32 3.32 -4.17 9.03
CA TYR A 32 3.34 -3.17 7.96
C TYR A 32 4.79 -2.76 7.76
N VAL A 33 5.33 -3.10 6.60
CA VAL A 33 6.76 -2.88 6.31
C VAL A 33 6.89 -1.95 5.11
N VAL A 34 7.58 -0.84 5.31
CA VAL A 34 7.98 0.05 4.23
C VAL A 34 9.41 -0.32 3.87
N VAL A 35 9.59 -0.96 2.73
CA VAL A 35 10.87 -1.59 2.36
C VAL A 35 11.88 -0.54 1.89
N ASP A 36 11.42 0.47 1.17
CA ASP A 36 12.28 1.51 0.63
C ASP A 36 11.59 2.87 0.75
N GLY A 37 12.10 3.87 0.06
CA GLY A 37 11.57 5.22 0.13
C GLY A 37 12.30 6.07 1.16
N PRO A 38 11.80 7.28 1.45
CA PRO A 38 12.50 8.21 2.33
C PRO A 38 12.55 7.77 3.79
N GLU A 39 11.56 7.01 4.25
CA GLU A 39 11.48 6.57 5.64
C GLU A 39 11.11 5.10 5.73
N PRO A 40 12.05 4.19 5.39
CA PRO A 40 11.79 2.76 5.53
C PRO A 40 11.66 2.38 7.01
N GLY A 41 10.90 1.33 7.27
CA GLY A 41 10.70 0.86 8.63
C GLY A 41 9.64 -0.21 8.70
N SER A 42 9.40 -0.71 9.90
CA SER A 42 8.34 -1.68 10.12
C SER A 42 7.52 -1.30 11.35
N TRP A 43 6.25 -1.59 11.27
CA TRP A 43 5.27 -1.32 12.32
C TRP A 43 4.46 -2.58 12.54
N ARG A 44 4.10 -2.84 13.78
CA ARG A 44 3.33 -4.02 14.12
C ARG A 44 1.99 -3.65 14.73
N GLY A 45 0.97 -4.44 14.38
CA GLY A 45 -0.37 -4.30 14.90
C GLY A 45 -1.17 -3.20 14.22
N LEU A 46 -2.46 -3.17 14.49
CA LEU A 46 -3.36 -2.19 13.88
C LEU A 46 -2.96 -0.77 14.22
N ARG A 47 -2.53 -0.55 15.44
CA ARG A 47 -2.11 0.77 15.89
C ARG A 47 -0.87 1.25 15.13
N GLY A 48 0.13 0.39 14.99
CA GLY A 48 1.35 0.73 14.28
C GLY A 48 1.08 1.01 12.80
N MET A 49 0.27 0.17 12.17
CA MET A 49 -0.13 0.38 10.79
C MET A 49 -0.88 1.70 10.62
N SER A 50 -1.83 1.98 11.51
CA SER A 50 -2.61 3.22 11.45
C SER A 50 -1.74 4.45 11.63
N GLU A 51 -0.77 4.40 12.53
CA GLU A 51 0.17 5.52 12.73
C GLU A 51 1.00 5.79 11.48
N SER A 52 1.54 4.73 10.86
CA SER A 52 2.33 4.87 9.65
C SER A 52 1.50 5.44 8.50
N MET A 53 0.29 4.93 8.31
CA MET A 53 -0.59 5.41 7.25
C MET A 53 -1.03 6.85 7.48
N ARG A 54 -1.31 7.21 8.74
CA ARG A 54 -1.71 8.57 9.09
C ARG A 54 -0.59 9.56 8.80
N ASP A 55 0.65 9.20 9.13
CA ASP A 55 1.80 10.04 8.87
C ASP A 55 1.97 10.27 7.37
N ALA A 56 1.82 9.22 6.58
CA ALA A 56 1.90 9.32 5.13
C ALA A 56 0.78 10.21 4.57
N LEU A 57 -0.45 10.03 5.05
CA LEU A 57 -1.59 10.84 4.61
C LEU A 57 -1.45 12.29 5.02
N ASN A 58 -0.91 12.54 6.21
CA ASN A 58 -0.71 13.91 6.71
C ASN A 58 0.40 14.65 5.95
N ALA A 59 1.32 13.94 5.35
CA ALA A 59 2.38 14.56 4.55
C ALA A 59 1.89 15.08 3.20
N TRP A 60 0.70 14.69 2.78
CA TRP A 60 0.17 15.01 1.45
C TRP A 60 -1.21 15.64 1.53
N LYS A 61 -1.46 16.63 0.69
CA LYS A 61 -2.80 17.18 0.46
C LYS A 61 -3.43 16.42 -0.71
N GLU A 62 -4.75 16.23 -0.63
CA GLU A 62 -5.49 15.61 -1.72
C GLU A 62 -4.92 14.25 -2.13
N TYR A 63 -4.49 13.47 -1.12
CA TYR A 63 -3.92 12.16 -1.36
C TYR A 63 -4.94 11.23 -2.01
N ARG A 64 -4.49 10.56 -3.07
CA ARG A 64 -5.32 9.62 -3.81
C ARG A 64 -4.46 8.46 -4.25
N VAL A 65 -4.99 7.27 -4.18
CA VAL A 65 -4.30 6.06 -4.63
C VAL A 65 -5.17 5.34 -5.65
N GLU A 66 -4.53 4.77 -6.66
CA GLU A 66 -5.17 3.97 -7.67
C GLU A 66 -4.39 2.68 -7.89
N ALA A 67 -5.10 1.56 -7.99
CA ALA A 67 -4.49 0.28 -8.32
C ALA A 67 -4.44 0.13 -9.84
N ASP A 68 -3.26 -0.20 -10.36
CA ASP A 68 -3.08 -0.44 -11.79
C ASP A 68 -3.20 -1.93 -12.13
N GLU A 69 -2.72 -2.78 -11.24
CA GLU A 69 -2.70 -4.22 -11.49
C GLU A 69 -2.81 -4.99 -10.18
N PHE A 70 -3.56 -6.07 -10.21
CA PHE A 70 -3.62 -7.03 -9.11
C PHE A 70 -3.07 -8.35 -9.63
N ARG A 71 -2.10 -8.93 -8.91
CA ARG A 71 -1.48 -10.18 -9.32
C ARG A 71 -1.38 -11.12 -8.13
N GLU A 72 -1.98 -12.29 -8.26
CA GLU A 72 -1.85 -13.33 -7.24
C GLU A 72 -0.50 -14.03 -7.43
N LEU A 73 0.35 -13.99 -6.41
CA LEU A 73 1.69 -14.60 -6.49
C LEU A 73 1.66 -16.07 -6.10
N ASP A 74 0.86 -16.41 -5.10
CA ASP A 74 0.70 -17.78 -4.63
C ASP A 74 -0.57 -17.85 -3.77
N ALA A 75 -0.74 -18.95 -3.05
CA ALA A 75 -1.95 -19.16 -2.24
C ALA A 75 -2.09 -18.17 -1.07
N ALA A 76 -1.04 -17.43 -0.75
CA ALA A 76 -1.02 -16.54 0.41
C ALA A 76 -0.71 -15.07 0.07
N ARG A 77 -0.22 -14.76 -1.12
CA ARG A 77 0.26 -13.42 -1.44
C ARG A 77 -0.40 -12.82 -2.68
N VAL A 78 -0.76 -11.56 -2.56
CA VAL A 78 -1.29 -10.77 -3.68
C VAL A 78 -0.43 -9.52 -3.84
N LEU A 79 0.04 -9.30 -5.04
CA LEU A 79 0.82 -8.10 -5.39
C LEU A 79 -0.12 -7.08 -6.05
N VAL A 80 0.01 -5.83 -5.66
CA VAL A 80 -0.73 -4.73 -6.27
C VAL A 80 0.24 -3.69 -6.77
N VAL A 81 0.19 -3.40 -8.05
CA VAL A 81 0.91 -2.28 -8.64
C VAL A 81 0.00 -1.06 -8.51
N PHE A 82 0.50 -0.02 -7.88
CA PHE A 82 -0.33 1.16 -7.59
C PHE A 82 0.36 2.46 -7.97
N ARG A 83 -0.44 3.51 -8.10
CA ARG A 83 0.04 4.89 -8.22
C ARG A 83 -0.61 5.71 -7.11
N ALA A 84 0.18 6.55 -6.49
CA ALA A 84 -0.30 7.48 -5.47
C ALA A 84 -0.07 8.90 -5.96
N TYR A 85 -1.06 9.74 -5.70
CA TYR A 85 -1.08 11.13 -6.11
C TYR A 85 -1.26 12.02 -4.89
N GLY A 86 -0.71 13.22 -4.94
CA GLY A 86 -0.90 14.16 -3.87
C GLY A 86 -0.03 15.39 -4.04
N ARG A 87 -0.20 16.36 -3.13
CA ARG A 87 0.61 17.56 -3.07
C ARG A 87 1.32 17.60 -1.74
N GLY A 88 2.62 17.89 -1.76
CA GLY A 88 3.39 17.97 -0.52
C GLY A 88 2.96 19.17 0.31
N LYS A 89 2.77 18.96 1.62
CA LYS A 89 2.38 20.03 2.54
C LYS A 89 3.56 20.83 3.08
N ILE A 90 4.74 20.22 3.08
CA ILE A 90 5.83 20.69 3.94
C ILE A 90 6.75 21.71 3.29
N SER A 91 6.84 21.78 1.97
CA SER A 91 7.85 22.60 1.33
C SER A 91 7.35 23.89 0.71
N GLY A 92 6.07 24.16 0.77
CA GLY A 92 5.50 25.29 0.04
C GLY A 92 5.64 25.12 -1.47
N LEU A 93 6.26 24.05 -1.90
CA LEU A 93 6.35 23.69 -3.30
C LEU A 93 5.11 22.87 -3.61
N GLU A 94 4.13 23.53 -4.15
CA GLU A 94 3.03 22.82 -4.76
C GLU A 94 3.59 22.11 -5.98
N LEU A 95 3.53 20.79 -5.97
CA LEU A 95 3.76 20.05 -7.17
C LEU A 95 2.64 20.45 -8.11
N ARG A 96 2.99 21.23 -9.10
CA ARG A 96 2.06 21.63 -10.14
C ARG A 96 1.61 20.37 -10.82
N ASP A 97 0.34 20.27 -11.03
CA ASP A 97 -0.30 19.12 -11.66
C ASP A 97 -0.28 17.92 -10.72
N ALA A 98 -1.40 17.36 -10.44
CA ALA A 98 -1.57 16.15 -9.68
C ALA A 98 -0.87 14.97 -10.38
N ALA A 99 0.43 15.14 -10.67
CA ALA A 99 1.24 14.10 -11.27
C ALA A 99 1.38 12.98 -10.25
N ALA A 100 1.47 11.74 -10.73
CA ALA A 100 1.71 10.61 -9.88
C ALA A 100 3.00 10.85 -9.09
N VAL A 101 2.88 10.87 -7.77
CA VAL A 101 4.01 11.11 -6.88
C VAL A 101 4.80 9.83 -6.69
N VAL A 102 4.11 8.71 -6.64
CA VAL A 102 4.72 7.41 -6.42
C VAL A 102 4.06 6.39 -7.34
N ALA A 103 4.87 5.58 -7.99
CA ALA A 103 4.42 4.38 -8.69
C ALA A 103 5.08 3.19 -8.00
N GLY A 104 4.36 2.51 -7.15
CA GLY A 104 4.93 1.50 -6.28
C GLY A 104 4.22 0.17 -6.35
N VAL A 105 4.59 -0.70 -5.42
CA VAL A 105 4.04 -2.04 -5.30
C VAL A 105 3.75 -2.32 -3.83
N ASN A 106 2.58 -2.88 -3.56
CA ASN A 106 2.24 -3.44 -2.26
C ASN A 106 2.13 -4.95 -2.38
N VAL A 107 2.69 -5.67 -1.43
CA VAL A 107 2.53 -7.13 -1.35
C VAL A 107 1.72 -7.43 -0.10
N PHE A 108 0.54 -8.00 -0.30
CA PHE A 108 -0.36 -8.38 0.78
C PHE A 108 -0.20 -9.87 1.04
N ARG A 109 0.07 -10.22 2.28
CA ARG A 109 0.04 -11.62 2.71
C ARG A 109 -1.27 -11.86 3.44
N VAL A 110 -2.01 -12.88 3.00
CA VAL A 110 -3.35 -13.18 3.52
C VAL A 110 -3.36 -14.56 4.15
N ARG A 111 -3.97 -14.65 5.32
CA ARG A 111 -4.16 -15.92 6.01
C ARG A 111 -5.53 -15.94 6.66
N SER A 112 -6.30 -16.98 6.38
CA SER A 112 -7.63 -17.19 6.97
C SER A 112 -8.55 -15.96 6.77
N GLY A 113 -8.51 -15.37 5.57
CA GLY A 113 -9.37 -14.25 5.22
C GLY A 113 -8.96 -12.91 5.79
N ARG A 114 -7.76 -12.80 6.38
CA ARG A 114 -7.24 -11.54 6.92
C ARG A 114 -5.82 -11.27 6.43
N VAL A 115 -5.51 -10.00 6.25
CA VAL A 115 -4.16 -9.59 5.84
C VAL A 115 -3.26 -9.63 7.07
N THR A 116 -2.19 -10.43 6.98
CA THR A 116 -1.22 -10.57 8.07
C THR A 116 0.01 -9.70 7.88
N SER A 117 0.31 -9.27 6.65
CA SER A 117 1.37 -8.31 6.41
C SER A 117 1.14 -7.55 5.11
N ILE A 118 1.69 -6.34 5.08
CA ILE A 118 1.74 -5.52 3.87
C ILE A 118 3.18 -5.04 3.74
N ASP A 119 3.82 -5.38 2.61
CA ASP A 119 5.14 -4.86 2.27
C ASP A 119 4.95 -3.77 1.23
N VAL A 120 5.43 -2.57 1.53
CA VAL A 120 5.28 -1.40 0.67
C VAL A 120 6.60 -1.10 -0.01
N TYR A 121 6.60 -1.09 -1.33
CA TYR A 121 7.73 -0.69 -2.15
C TYR A 121 7.39 0.59 -2.88
N TYR A 122 8.22 1.61 -2.72
CA TYR A 122 8.09 2.83 -3.51
C TYR A 122 8.81 2.69 -4.84
N GLU A 123 9.72 1.74 -4.98
CA GLU A 123 10.41 1.44 -6.23
C GLU A 123 9.93 0.12 -6.81
N ARG A 124 9.21 0.23 -7.91
CA ARG A 124 8.60 -0.92 -8.58
C ARG A 124 9.63 -1.96 -9.00
N ASP A 125 10.74 -1.52 -9.57
CA ASP A 125 11.80 -2.41 -10.04
C ASP A 125 12.39 -3.23 -8.91
N ARG A 126 12.60 -2.61 -7.76
CA ARG A 126 13.11 -3.31 -6.59
C ARG A 126 12.15 -4.40 -6.12
N ALA A 127 10.85 -4.12 -6.14
CA ALA A 127 9.85 -5.11 -5.75
C ALA A 127 9.91 -6.34 -6.64
N PHE A 128 9.94 -6.14 -7.95
CA PHE A 128 10.01 -7.25 -8.89
C PHE A 128 11.30 -8.03 -8.74
N GLU A 129 12.41 -7.36 -8.52
CA GLU A 129 13.69 -7.99 -8.29
C GLU A 129 13.70 -8.84 -7.02
N ASP A 130 13.24 -8.27 -5.90
CA ASP A 130 13.19 -8.97 -4.62
C ASP A 130 12.28 -10.20 -4.66
N LEU A 131 11.22 -10.12 -5.44
CA LEU A 131 10.23 -11.20 -5.55
C LEU A 131 10.57 -12.20 -6.66
N GLY A 132 11.63 -11.95 -7.41
CA GLY A 132 12.02 -12.82 -8.52
C GLY A 132 11.03 -12.80 -9.69
N LEU A 133 10.35 -11.68 -9.89
CA LEU A 133 9.33 -11.55 -10.93
C LEU A 133 9.88 -10.82 -12.16
N GLU A 134 9.32 -11.13 -13.31
CA GLU A 134 9.60 -10.38 -14.52
C GLU A 134 8.79 -9.08 -14.53
N LYS A 135 9.41 -8.05 -15.03
CA LYS A 135 8.80 -6.73 -15.16
C LYS A 135 7.77 -6.68 -16.28
#